data_4ff6bd22812826b23ccb1b3fed130cc6
#
_entry.id   4ff6bd22812826b23ccb1b3fed130cc6
#
_cell.length_a   1.000
_cell.length_b   1.000
_cell.length_c   1.000
_cell.angle_alpha   90.00
_cell.angle_beta   90.00
_cell.angle_gamma   90.00
#
_symmetry.space_group_name_H-M   'P 1'
#
loop_
_entity.id
_entity.type
_entity.pdbx_description
1 polymer ?
#
loop_
_entity_poly.entity_id
_entity_poly.type
_entity_poly.pdbx_seq_one_letter_code
_entity_poly.pdbx_strand_id
1 'polypeptide(L)'
;MRAALAVGFYILFVAIGLADRTSGDDATQGAVKIPSPAESSIVSADAKLELLFTRTAEIKGGLTEGPAVAPDGSIYFSDIPFGADQGMILRFDPATKKTTVFAENSYKSNGLLFDRAGQLLACEGADEGGRAVTRWNVETGKRTVVADRFAGKQFNAPNDLCVDRRGRIYFTDPRYVGEEPLELEHRAVYRINERTGRIVEVTRVVSKPNGIALSPDGRTLYVADHDLGTDDIDPTQPPPKLGPMKIHAFTMNNRGQARNHRVLIDFKDKKGCDGMCVDANGNIYLTIREAGRPGVMVINPAGDEVAFIPTGPANQSTEDPDNPPVGLPSNVEFGIGDELQTLYITVDTSLYRIPLKARGYHVQY
;
A
#
# COMPACT_ATOMS: atom_id res chain seq x y z
N MET A 1 -33.25 33.50 -5.96
CA MET A 1 -33.21 33.43 -4.48
C MET A 1 -33.58 32.01 -4.09
N ARG A 2 -32.65 31.16 -3.87
CA ARG A 2 -32.80 29.85 -3.22
C ARG A 2 -31.81 29.84 -2.07
N ALA A 3 -32.34 29.71 -0.84
CA ALA A 3 -31.59 29.69 0.39
C ALA A 3 -30.80 28.41 0.49
N ALA A 4 -29.50 28.52 0.72
CA ALA A 4 -28.63 27.41 1.07
C ALA A 4 -28.91 27.03 2.52
N LEU A 5 -29.47 25.84 2.75
CA LEU A 5 -29.49 25.21 4.06
C LEU A 5 -28.13 24.56 4.28
N ALA A 6 -27.35 25.12 5.19
CA ALA A 6 -26.17 24.47 5.70
C ALA A 6 -26.63 23.35 6.66
N VAL A 7 -26.54 22.10 6.22
CA VAL A 7 -26.69 20.93 7.08
C VAL A 7 -25.32 20.66 7.70
N GLY A 8 -25.18 20.95 8.97
CA GLY A 8 -23.98 20.61 9.74
C GLY A 8 -23.87 19.10 9.90
N PHE A 9 -22.89 18.49 9.28
CA PHE A 9 -22.55 17.09 9.49
C PHE A 9 -21.75 16.95 10.80
N TYR A 10 -22.35 16.31 11.79
CA TYR A 10 -21.63 15.79 12.95
C TYR A 10 -21.03 14.43 12.57
N ILE A 11 -19.76 14.45 12.24
CA ILE A 11 -18.95 13.22 12.18
C ILE A 11 -18.47 12.98 13.60
N LEU A 12 -18.97 11.93 14.23
CA LEU A 12 -18.54 11.50 15.57
C LEU A 12 -17.18 10.80 15.44
N PHE A 13 -16.10 11.57 15.46
CA PHE A 13 -14.78 11.07 15.75
C PHE A 13 -14.61 11.05 17.27
N VAL A 14 -14.30 9.90 17.84
CA VAL A 14 -13.82 9.82 19.21
C VAL A 14 -12.49 10.56 19.26
N ALA A 15 -12.55 11.84 19.61
CA ALA A 15 -11.40 12.58 20.06
C ALA A 15 -11.00 11.99 21.41
N ILE A 16 -9.91 11.22 21.44
CA ILE A 16 -9.21 10.93 22.68
C ILE A 16 -8.67 12.27 23.17
N GLY A 17 -9.38 12.88 24.13
CA GLY A 17 -9.00 14.13 24.75
C GLY A 17 -7.62 14.00 25.41
N LEU A 18 -6.62 14.67 24.86
CA LEU A 18 -5.41 15.03 25.57
C LEU A 18 -5.77 16.08 26.60
N ALA A 19 -6.16 15.65 27.80
CA ALA A 19 -6.16 16.50 28.98
C ALA A 19 -4.72 16.71 29.40
N ASP A 20 -4.31 17.98 29.45
CA ASP A 20 -3.11 18.46 30.09
C ASP A 20 -2.98 17.88 31.50
N ARG A 21 -2.08 16.92 31.70
CA ARG A 21 -1.71 16.39 33.02
C ARG A 21 -0.25 16.65 33.28
N THR A 22 -0.02 17.71 34.01
CA THR A 22 1.21 17.89 34.77
C THR A 22 1.35 16.78 35.82
N SER A 23 2.51 16.13 35.81
CA SER A 23 3.16 15.34 36.87
C SER A 23 2.38 14.22 37.58
N GLY A 24 2.83 12.98 37.32
CA GLY A 24 2.86 11.89 38.29
C GLY A 24 1.55 11.11 38.41
N ASP A 25 1.43 10.06 37.62
CA ASP A 25 1.15 8.71 38.10
C ASP A 25 1.00 7.75 36.91
N ASP A 26 1.53 6.57 37.11
CA ASP A 26 1.61 5.42 36.23
C ASP A 26 0.23 4.99 35.70
N ALA A 27 -0.13 5.44 34.48
CA ALA A 27 -1.27 4.91 33.74
C ALA A 27 -0.76 4.09 32.56
N THR A 28 -0.38 2.85 32.83
CA THR A 28 -0.29 1.78 31.85
C THR A 28 -1.69 1.53 31.26
N GLN A 29 -2.12 2.35 30.31
CA GLN A 29 -3.08 1.90 29.30
C GLN A 29 -2.36 0.76 28.57
N GLY A 30 -2.92 -0.46 28.67
CA GLY A 30 -2.26 -1.67 28.18
C GLY A 30 -1.88 -1.52 26.70
N ALA A 31 -0.56 -1.48 26.45
CA ALA A 31 -0.04 -1.48 25.10
C ALA A 31 -0.64 -2.68 24.35
N VAL A 32 -1.26 -2.43 23.20
CA VAL A 32 -1.83 -3.46 22.34
C VAL A 32 -0.76 -4.51 22.07
N LYS A 33 -0.94 -5.72 22.59
CA LYS A 33 0.06 -6.77 22.48
C LYS A 33 0.00 -7.41 21.10
N ILE A 34 0.96 -7.07 20.25
CA ILE A 34 1.15 -7.75 18.96
C ILE A 34 1.78 -9.12 19.23
N PRO A 35 1.22 -10.23 18.72
CA PRO A 35 1.82 -11.57 18.87
C PRO A 35 3.19 -11.64 18.18
N SER A 36 4.09 -12.46 18.69
CA SER A 36 5.34 -12.79 17.99
C SER A 36 5.06 -13.70 16.79
N PRO A 37 5.84 -13.62 15.70
CA PRO A 37 5.77 -14.58 14.61
C PRO A 37 6.16 -15.99 15.10
N ALA A 38 5.70 -17.01 14.37
CA ALA A 38 6.20 -18.38 14.57
C ALA A 38 7.58 -18.54 13.91
N GLU A 39 8.42 -19.39 14.49
CA GLU A 39 9.72 -19.75 13.90
C GLU A 39 9.54 -20.35 12.50
N SER A 40 10.31 -19.85 11.54
CA SER A 40 10.29 -20.33 10.16
C SER A 40 11.63 -20.09 9.45
N SER A 41 11.74 -20.49 8.18
CA SER A 41 12.89 -20.15 7.34
C SER A 41 12.91 -18.66 6.95
N ILE A 42 11.82 -17.93 7.16
CA ILE A 42 11.63 -16.53 6.79
C ILE A 42 11.88 -15.59 7.96
N VAL A 43 11.33 -15.90 9.13
CA VAL A 43 11.37 -15.03 10.31
C VAL A 43 11.67 -15.85 11.57
N SER A 44 12.42 -15.27 12.51
CA SER A 44 12.70 -15.86 13.82
C SER A 44 11.53 -15.60 14.78
N ALA A 45 11.27 -16.53 15.70
CA ALA A 45 10.22 -16.39 16.71
C ALA A 45 10.50 -15.25 17.72
N ASP A 46 11.75 -14.82 17.85
CA ASP A 46 12.17 -13.71 18.70
C ASP A 46 12.22 -12.35 17.96
N ALA A 47 12.01 -12.36 16.63
CA ALA A 47 11.91 -11.14 15.86
C ALA A 47 10.73 -10.28 16.33
N LYS A 48 10.94 -8.97 16.41
CA LYS A 48 9.93 -8.02 16.89
C LYS A 48 9.73 -6.90 15.90
N LEU A 49 8.49 -6.48 15.76
CA LEU A 49 8.16 -5.25 15.08
C LEU A 49 8.70 -4.05 15.87
N GLU A 50 9.48 -3.21 15.20
CA GLU A 50 9.95 -1.91 15.72
C GLU A 50 9.08 -0.82 15.11
N LEU A 51 8.41 -0.03 15.96
CA LEU A 51 7.68 1.16 15.53
C LEU A 51 8.69 2.27 15.19
N LEU A 52 8.61 2.80 13.96
CA LEU A 52 9.52 3.84 13.47
C LEU A 52 8.85 5.21 13.40
N PHE A 53 7.56 5.22 13.07
CA PHE A 53 6.76 6.43 12.92
C PHE A 53 5.30 6.15 13.21
N THR A 54 4.64 7.09 13.87
CA THR A 54 3.18 7.19 13.96
C THR A 54 2.78 8.63 13.66
N ARG A 55 1.75 8.80 12.85
CA ARG A 55 1.21 10.12 12.53
C ARG A 55 0.79 10.86 13.80
N THR A 56 1.30 12.07 13.98
CA THR A 56 0.93 12.98 15.08
C THR A 56 0.17 14.21 14.59
N ALA A 57 0.15 14.46 13.26
CA ALA A 57 -0.59 15.57 12.67
C ALA A 57 -2.09 15.28 12.69
N GLU A 58 -2.88 16.33 12.88
CA GLU A 58 -4.34 16.28 12.78
C GLU A 58 -4.79 16.16 11.31
N ILE A 59 -4.49 15.03 10.67
CA ILE A 59 -5.00 14.67 9.36
C ILE A 59 -6.18 13.72 9.58
N LYS A 60 -7.34 14.07 9.06
CA LYS A 60 -8.55 13.27 9.25
C LYS A 60 -8.52 12.01 8.39
N GLY A 61 -8.66 10.86 9.04
CA GLY A 61 -8.76 9.57 8.36
C GLY A 61 -7.50 9.14 7.64
N GLY A 62 -7.63 8.18 6.74
CA GLY A 62 -6.57 7.72 5.89
C GLY A 62 -5.63 6.70 6.53
N LEU A 63 -4.56 6.41 5.82
CA LEU A 63 -3.57 5.40 6.17
C LEU A 63 -2.20 5.77 5.60
N THR A 64 -1.15 5.17 6.16
CA THR A 64 0.17 5.15 5.53
C THR A 64 0.23 4.05 4.47
N GLU A 65 0.93 4.30 3.34
CA GLU A 65 0.96 3.42 2.18
C GLU A 65 2.31 3.44 1.45
N GLY A 66 2.48 2.50 0.53
CA GLY A 66 3.49 2.46 -0.51
C GLY A 66 4.92 2.71 -0.07
N PRO A 67 5.48 1.95 0.90
CA PRO A 67 6.86 2.15 1.29
C PRO A 67 7.80 1.84 0.12
N ALA A 68 8.76 2.72 -0.13
CA ALA A 68 9.75 2.60 -1.19
C ALA A 68 11.15 2.89 -0.66
N VAL A 69 12.10 2.00 -0.90
CA VAL A 69 13.49 2.18 -0.49
C VAL A 69 14.25 3.02 -1.52
N ALA A 70 14.88 4.09 -1.05
CA ALA A 70 15.74 4.95 -1.86
C ALA A 70 17.17 4.38 -2.01
N PRO A 71 17.96 4.84 -3.02
CA PRO A 71 19.35 4.42 -3.17
C PRO A 71 20.24 4.67 -1.95
N ASP A 72 19.90 5.65 -1.12
CA ASP A 72 20.61 5.98 0.13
C ASP A 72 20.13 5.17 1.35
N GLY A 73 19.20 4.24 1.15
CA GLY A 73 18.60 3.42 2.20
C GLY A 73 17.44 4.06 2.95
N SER A 74 17.11 5.31 2.67
CA SER A 74 15.91 5.96 3.25
C SER A 74 14.63 5.31 2.74
N ILE A 75 13.58 5.31 3.56
CA ILE A 75 12.28 4.78 3.21
C ILE A 75 11.31 5.95 2.98
N TYR A 76 10.80 6.06 1.77
CA TYR A 76 9.72 6.98 1.43
C TYR A 76 8.40 6.23 1.54
N PHE A 77 7.37 6.89 2.04
CA PHE A 77 6.04 6.30 2.14
C PHE A 77 4.96 7.38 2.06
N SER A 78 3.82 7.02 1.54
CA SER A 78 2.66 7.91 1.42
C SER A 78 1.89 7.98 2.73
N ASP A 79 1.30 9.13 3.02
CA ASP A 79 0.30 9.32 4.03
C ASP A 79 -0.95 9.90 3.37
N ILE A 80 -2.01 9.08 3.26
CA ILE A 80 -3.20 9.35 2.46
C ILE A 80 -4.34 9.74 3.40
N PRO A 81 -4.84 10.99 3.36
CA PRO A 81 -6.06 11.39 4.05
C PRO A 81 -7.31 11.07 3.21
N PHE A 82 -8.48 11.17 3.83
CA PHE A 82 -9.76 11.24 3.13
C PHE A 82 -10.20 12.70 2.94
N GLY A 83 -11.02 12.94 1.92
CA GLY A 83 -11.57 14.27 1.62
C GLY A 83 -10.56 15.22 0.99
N ALA A 84 -10.70 16.51 1.22
CA ALA A 84 -9.97 17.58 0.51
C ALA A 84 -8.47 17.68 0.80
N ASP A 85 -7.95 17.03 1.85
CA ASP A 85 -6.52 17.02 2.15
C ASP A 85 -5.74 16.26 1.08
N GLN A 86 -4.65 16.84 0.59
CA GLN A 86 -3.91 16.30 -0.57
C GLN A 86 -2.91 15.19 -0.24
N GLY A 87 -2.77 14.86 1.05
CA GLY A 87 -1.80 13.88 1.52
C GLY A 87 -0.36 14.35 1.43
N MET A 88 0.54 13.51 1.89
CA MET A 88 1.97 13.81 1.89
C MET A 88 2.81 12.59 1.54
N ILE A 89 4.04 12.82 1.11
CA ILE A 89 5.08 11.81 1.06
C ILE A 89 6.04 12.08 2.20
N LEU A 90 6.27 11.08 3.03
CA LEU A 90 7.18 11.10 4.16
C LEU A 90 8.48 10.36 3.80
N ARG A 91 9.59 10.76 4.45
CA ARG A 91 10.90 10.12 4.34
C ARG A 91 11.40 9.74 5.73
N PHE A 92 11.57 8.46 5.98
CA PHE A 92 12.26 7.92 7.14
C PHE A 92 13.72 7.65 6.81
N ASP A 93 14.63 8.14 7.65
CA ASP A 93 16.07 7.91 7.56
C ASP A 93 16.48 6.86 8.62
N PRO A 94 16.90 5.64 8.21
CA PRO A 94 17.27 4.58 9.15
C PRO A 94 18.48 4.92 10.02
N ALA A 95 19.41 5.75 9.52
CA ALA A 95 20.63 6.11 10.26
C ALA A 95 20.33 7.07 11.42
N THR A 96 19.44 8.04 11.21
CA THR A 96 19.06 9.03 12.24
C THR A 96 17.78 8.65 12.98
N LYS A 97 17.03 7.67 12.49
CA LYS A 97 15.70 7.25 12.97
C LYS A 97 14.68 8.41 12.99
N LYS A 98 14.78 9.32 12.04
CA LYS A 98 13.89 10.47 11.92
C LYS A 98 13.03 10.37 10.67
N THR A 99 11.76 10.72 10.83
CA THR A 99 10.83 10.93 9.71
C THR A 99 10.67 12.42 9.45
N THR A 100 10.72 12.80 8.18
CA THR A 100 10.52 14.17 7.70
C THR A 100 9.51 14.18 6.57
N VAL A 101 8.84 15.31 6.34
CA VAL A 101 7.97 15.48 5.18
C VAL A 101 8.86 15.77 3.96
N PHE A 102 8.74 14.93 2.93
CA PHE A 102 9.37 15.14 1.63
C PHE A 102 8.50 16.04 0.74
N ALA A 103 7.19 15.76 0.69
CA ALA A 103 6.22 16.56 -0.05
C ALA A 103 4.95 16.75 0.78
N GLU A 104 4.54 18.01 1.03
CA GLU A 104 3.33 18.35 1.78
C GLU A 104 2.05 18.12 0.98
N ASN A 105 2.15 18.17 -0.36
CA ASN A 105 1.09 17.83 -1.28
C ASN A 105 1.56 16.67 -2.17
N SER A 106 1.02 15.49 -1.95
CA SER A 106 1.35 14.29 -2.70
C SER A 106 0.35 13.96 -3.81
N TYR A 107 -0.70 14.76 -3.98
CA TYR A 107 -1.81 14.48 -4.91
C TYR A 107 -2.44 13.11 -4.65
N LYS A 108 -2.65 12.75 -3.38
CA LYS A 108 -3.16 11.43 -2.96
C LYS A 108 -2.27 10.28 -3.47
N SER A 109 -0.94 10.46 -3.41
CA SER A 109 -0.03 9.35 -3.72
C SER A 109 -0.32 8.14 -2.84
N ASN A 110 -0.24 6.95 -3.44
CA ASN A 110 -0.42 5.66 -2.79
C ASN A 110 0.88 4.85 -2.94
N GLY A 111 0.96 3.88 -3.85
CA GLY A 111 2.17 3.12 -4.10
C GLY A 111 3.32 3.98 -4.61
N LEU A 112 4.50 3.77 -4.05
CA LEU A 112 5.74 4.44 -4.41
C LEU A 112 6.79 3.41 -4.84
N LEU A 113 7.73 3.81 -5.69
CA LEU A 113 8.87 2.98 -6.09
C LEU A 113 10.01 3.86 -6.61
N PHE A 114 11.24 3.56 -6.25
CA PHE A 114 12.39 4.20 -6.90
C PHE A 114 12.70 3.54 -8.25
N ASP A 115 12.94 4.35 -9.28
CA ASP A 115 13.46 3.87 -10.55
C ASP A 115 14.99 3.74 -10.51
N ARG A 116 15.58 3.18 -11.58
CA ARG A 116 17.04 2.99 -11.69
C ARG A 116 17.85 4.28 -11.73
N ALA A 117 17.22 5.40 -11.97
CA ALA A 117 17.84 6.72 -11.94
C ALA A 117 17.76 7.38 -10.55
N GLY A 118 17.23 6.65 -9.55
CA GLY A 118 17.03 7.17 -8.20
C GLY A 118 15.93 8.23 -8.10
N GLN A 119 14.98 8.22 -9.05
CA GLN A 119 13.81 9.08 -9.01
C GLN A 119 12.63 8.33 -8.42
N LEU A 120 11.81 9.00 -7.63
CA LEU A 120 10.64 8.40 -6.99
C LEU A 120 9.45 8.39 -7.94
N LEU A 121 8.98 7.22 -8.33
CA LEU A 121 7.70 7.02 -9.00
C LEU A 121 6.58 6.98 -7.96
N ALA A 122 5.41 7.53 -8.30
CA ALA A 122 4.23 7.51 -7.45
C ALA A 122 2.96 7.24 -8.28
N CYS A 123 2.09 6.41 -7.75
CA CYS A 123 0.71 6.29 -8.18
C CYS A 123 -0.13 7.30 -7.40
N GLU A 124 -0.76 8.24 -8.08
CA GLU A 124 -1.62 9.25 -7.48
C GLU A 124 -3.09 8.89 -7.69
N GLY A 125 -3.83 8.80 -6.59
CA GLY A 125 -5.22 8.33 -6.57
C GLY A 125 -6.23 9.38 -7.00
N ALA A 126 -7.50 9.09 -6.75
CA ALA A 126 -8.65 9.97 -6.95
C ALA A 126 -8.97 10.78 -5.67
N ASP A 127 -10.20 11.28 -5.52
CA ASP A 127 -10.67 12.13 -4.42
C ASP A 127 -9.89 13.46 -4.38
N GLU A 128 -9.98 14.21 -5.49
CA GLU A 128 -9.21 15.43 -5.78
C GLU A 128 -7.69 15.18 -5.94
N GLY A 129 -7.28 13.93 -6.11
CA GLY A 129 -5.88 13.54 -6.34
C GLY A 129 -5.42 13.70 -7.79
N GLY A 130 -4.21 13.23 -8.09
CA GLY A 130 -3.58 13.40 -9.40
C GLY A 130 -4.13 12.49 -10.49
N ARG A 131 -4.70 11.32 -10.14
CA ARG A 131 -5.16 10.27 -11.06
C ARG A 131 -4.12 9.95 -12.14
N ALA A 132 -2.87 9.80 -11.72
CA ALA A 132 -1.72 9.72 -12.61
C ALA A 132 -0.61 8.83 -12.03
N VAL A 133 0.26 8.33 -12.91
CA VAL A 133 1.59 7.88 -12.53
C VAL A 133 2.54 9.04 -12.72
N THR A 134 3.30 9.39 -11.68
CA THR A 134 4.20 10.55 -11.66
C THR A 134 5.62 10.17 -11.28
N ARG A 135 6.54 11.08 -11.51
CA ARG A 135 7.94 10.98 -11.10
C ARG A 135 8.35 12.22 -10.35
N TRP A 136 8.99 12.02 -9.21
CA TRP A 136 9.51 13.06 -8.36
C TRP A 136 11.04 13.03 -8.35
N ASN A 137 11.64 14.15 -8.62
CA ASN A 137 13.07 14.34 -8.40
C ASN A 137 13.29 14.58 -6.89
N VAL A 138 13.96 13.65 -6.22
CA VAL A 138 14.09 13.69 -4.75
C VAL A 138 15.05 14.77 -4.24
N GLU A 139 15.90 15.33 -5.10
CA GLU A 139 16.79 16.43 -4.75
C GLU A 139 16.09 17.79 -4.81
N THR A 140 15.19 17.96 -5.79
CA THR A 140 14.53 19.25 -6.06
C THR A 140 13.07 19.30 -5.63
N GLY A 141 12.45 18.17 -5.30
CA GLY A 141 11.02 18.05 -5.04
C GLY A 141 10.14 18.22 -6.30
N LYS A 142 10.75 18.29 -7.51
CA LYS A 142 10.00 18.53 -8.74
C LYS A 142 9.20 17.30 -9.15
N ARG A 143 7.87 17.45 -9.24
CA ARG A 143 6.92 16.45 -9.77
C ARG A 143 6.79 16.59 -11.30
N THR A 144 6.71 15.46 -11.98
CA THR A 144 6.47 15.35 -13.43
C THR A 144 5.48 14.22 -13.71
N VAL A 145 4.46 14.47 -14.52
CA VAL A 145 3.50 13.44 -14.93
C VAL A 145 4.18 12.50 -15.94
N VAL A 146 4.16 11.20 -15.65
CA VAL A 146 4.62 10.12 -16.56
C VAL A 146 3.47 9.67 -17.43
N ALA A 147 2.28 9.47 -16.85
CA ALA A 147 1.05 9.13 -17.56
C ALA A 147 -0.17 9.47 -16.69
N ASP A 148 -1.21 10.05 -17.31
CA ASP A 148 -2.50 10.36 -16.67
C ASP A 148 -3.69 9.79 -17.47
N ARG A 149 -3.46 9.27 -18.69
CA ARG A 149 -4.51 8.83 -19.61
C ARG A 149 -4.17 7.54 -20.34
N PHE A 150 -5.21 6.75 -20.61
CA PHE A 150 -5.15 5.64 -21.54
C PHE A 150 -6.21 5.82 -22.64
N ALA A 151 -5.81 5.77 -23.91
CA ALA A 151 -6.69 5.99 -25.07
C ALA A 151 -7.51 7.31 -24.99
N GLY A 152 -6.90 8.37 -24.44
CA GLY A 152 -7.53 9.70 -24.28
C GLY A 152 -8.42 9.85 -23.04
N LYS A 153 -8.69 8.77 -22.30
CA LYS A 153 -9.50 8.74 -21.08
C LYS A 153 -8.61 8.77 -19.85
N GLN A 154 -8.98 9.53 -18.83
CA GLN A 154 -8.23 9.63 -17.57
C GLN A 154 -8.27 8.32 -16.79
N PHE A 155 -7.17 7.98 -16.09
CA PHE A 155 -7.14 6.81 -15.18
C PHE A 155 -8.18 6.94 -14.07
N ASN A 156 -8.60 5.80 -13.53
CA ASN A 156 -9.58 5.76 -12.43
C ASN A 156 -8.97 6.31 -11.13
N ALA A 157 -7.97 5.61 -10.61
CA ALA A 157 -7.19 5.97 -9.44
C ALA A 157 -5.97 5.05 -9.37
N PRO A 158 -4.84 5.35 -10.05
CA PRO A 158 -3.61 4.58 -9.93
C PRO A 158 -3.26 4.31 -8.47
N ASN A 159 -2.97 3.03 -8.14
CA ASN A 159 -2.84 2.59 -6.76
C ASN A 159 -1.43 2.08 -6.44
N ASP A 160 -0.96 1.02 -7.07
CA ASP A 160 0.35 0.44 -6.79
C ASP A 160 1.13 0.16 -8.08
N LEU A 161 2.47 -0.01 -7.98
CA LEU A 161 3.31 -0.15 -9.15
C LEU A 161 4.54 -1.03 -8.91
N CYS A 162 4.99 -1.66 -9.99
CA CYS A 162 6.30 -2.32 -10.05
C CYS A 162 6.98 -2.05 -11.38
N VAL A 163 8.31 -2.28 -11.45
CA VAL A 163 9.08 -2.10 -12.68
C VAL A 163 9.76 -3.41 -13.07
N ASP A 164 9.99 -3.61 -14.36
CA ASP A 164 10.76 -4.74 -14.84
C ASP A 164 12.23 -4.37 -15.16
N ARG A 165 13.04 -5.37 -15.48
CA ARG A 165 14.47 -5.19 -15.83
C ARG A 165 14.74 -4.28 -17.03
N ARG A 166 13.69 -3.93 -17.80
CA ARG A 166 13.77 -2.99 -18.93
C ARG A 166 13.28 -1.60 -18.58
N GLY A 167 12.93 -1.34 -17.32
CA GLY A 167 12.38 -0.08 -16.85
C GLY A 167 10.94 0.19 -17.29
N ARG A 168 10.18 -0.85 -17.68
CA ARG A 168 8.75 -0.68 -17.99
C ARG A 168 7.99 -0.66 -16.67
N ILE A 169 7.12 0.32 -16.50
CA ILE A 169 6.30 0.52 -15.30
C ILE A 169 4.99 -0.23 -15.48
N TYR A 170 4.66 -1.12 -14.54
CA TYR A 170 3.36 -1.75 -14.43
C TYR A 170 2.65 -1.13 -13.24
N PHE A 171 1.38 -0.79 -13.37
CA PHE A 171 0.60 -0.22 -12.28
C PHE A 171 -0.85 -0.70 -12.33
N THR A 172 -1.49 -0.66 -11.17
CA THR A 172 -2.89 -1.00 -10.97
C THR A 172 -3.74 0.26 -10.96
N ASP A 173 -4.95 0.19 -11.54
CA ASP A 173 -5.87 1.33 -11.65
C ASP A 173 -7.27 0.93 -11.15
N PRO A 174 -7.45 0.70 -9.82
CA PRO A 174 -8.75 0.37 -9.25
C PRO A 174 -9.66 1.60 -9.18
N ARG A 175 -10.10 1.98 -8.10
CA ARG A 175 -10.79 3.11 -7.50
C ARG A 175 -11.36 2.66 -6.18
N TYR A 176 -11.08 3.38 -5.10
CA TYR A 176 -11.61 3.11 -3.77
C TYR A 176 -12.34 4.29 -3.17
N VAL A 177 -11.97 5.50 -3.55
CA VAL A 177 -12.53 6.76 -3.05
C VAL A 177 -12.64 7.79 -4.18
N GLY A 178 -13.53 8.78 -3.99
CA GLY A 178 -13.68 9.94 -4.85
C GLY A 178 -14.89 9.86 -5.78
N GLU A 179 -15.51 11.01 -6.01
CA GLU A 179 -16.74 11.17 -6.78
C GLU A 179 -16.51 11.55 -8.26
N GLU A 180 -15.23 11.71 -8.68
CA GLU A 180 -14.94 12.09 -10.06
C GLU A 180 -15.47 11.04 -11.06
N PRO A 181 -15.95 11.44 -12.24
CA PRO A 181 -16.44 10.51 -13.24
C PRO A 181 -15.40 9.45 -13.63
N LEU A 182 -15.82 8.19 -13.71
CA LEU A 182 -15.03 7.10 -14.27
C LEU A 182 -15.10 7.20 -15.80
N GLU A 183 -14.00 7.62 -16.45
CA GLU A 183 -13.92 7.71 -17.90
C GLU A 183 -13.61 6.35 -18.53
N LEU A 184 -12.84 5.49 -17.85
CA LEU A 184 -12.55 4.13 -18.28
C LEU A 184 -13.70 3.18 -17.89
N GLU A 185 -14.06 2.26 -18.80
CA GLU A 185 -15.21 1.36 -18.62
C GLU A 185 -14.94 0.23 -17.59
N HIS A 186 -13.68 0.02 -17.25
CA HIS A 186 -13.26 -1.04 -16.34
C HIS A 186 -11.95 -0.66 -15.66
N ARG A 187 -11.68 -1.37 -14.58
CA ARG A 187 -10.42 -1.33 -13.86
C ARG A 187 -9.44 -2.28 -14.53
N ALA A 188 -8.17 -1.95 -14.51
CA ALA A 188 -7.16 -2.77 -15.19
C ALA A 188 -5.77 -2.62 -14.56
N VAL A 189 -4.89 -3.51 -14.98
CA VAL A 189 -3.45 -3.33 -14.85
C VAL A 189 -2.93 -2.76 -16.16
N TYR A 190 -2.18 -1.69 -16.10
CA TYR A 190 -1.55 -1.04 -17.24
C TYR A 190 -0.03 -1.18 -17.21
N ARG A 191 0.60 -0.97 -18.36
CA ARG A 191 2.04 -0.91 -18.48
C ARG A 191 2.46 0.28 -19.34
N ILE A 192 3.36 1.09 -18.81
CA ILE A 192 4.00 2.20 -19.49
C ILE A 192 5.36 1.75 -20.03
N ASN A 193 5.65 2.08 -21.27
CA ASN A 193 6.99 2.00 -21.85
C ASN A 193 7.44 3.43 -22.15
N GLU A 194 8.17 4.04 -21.23
CA GLU A 194 8.57 5.44 -21.32
C GLU A 194 9.45 5.73 -22.55
N ARG A 195 10.30 4.78 -22.95
CA ARG A 195 11.16 4.95 -24.14
C ARG A 195 10.35 5.20 -25.43
N THR A 196 9.12 4.69 -25.49
CA THR A 196 8.25 4.81 -26.66
C THR A 196 6.99 5.62 -26.40
N GLY A 197 6.75 6.08 -25.16
CA GLY A 197 5.50 6.74 -24.72
C GLY A 197 4.27 5.82 -24.79
N ARG A 198 4.46 4.52 -25.04
CA ARG A 198 3.33 3.60 -25.24
C ARG A 198 2.79 3.07 -23.93
N ILE A 199 1.49 3.26 -23.72
CA ILE A 199 0.73 2.63 -22.64
C ILE A 199 -0.09 1.49 -23.24
N VAL A 200 -0.14 0.36 -22.53
CA VAL A 200 -0.95 -0.79 -22.91
C VAL A 200 -1.68 -1.34 -21.71
N GLU A 201 -2.89 -1.81 -21.90
CA GLU A 201 -3.61 -2.61 -20.93
C GLU A 201 -2.97 -4.01 -20.89
N VAL A 202 -2.60 -4.47 -19.70
CA VAL A 202 -1.99 -5.77 -19.46
C VAL A 202 -3.05 -6.82 -19.20
N THR A 203 -4.01 -6.49 -18.34
CA THR A 203 -5.15 -7.36 -17.98
C THR A 203 -6.27 -6.56 -17.32
N ARG A 204 -7.52 -7.02 -17.52
CA ARG A 204 -8.75 -6.54 -16.89
C ARG A 204 -9.52 -7.64 -16.15
N VAL A 205 -8.91 -8.79 -15.93
CA VAL A 205 -9.58 -9.93 -15.29
C VAL A 205 -9.61 -9.81 -13.78
N VAL A 206 -8.83 -8.88 -13.21
CA VAL A 206 -8.82 -8.55 -11.78
C VAL A 206 -9.90 -7.51 -11.53
N SER A 207 -10.83 -7.79 -10.62
CA SER A 207 -12.00 -6.94 -10.37
C SER A 207 -11.57 -5.55 -9.85
N LYS A 208 -10.71 -5.54 -8.82
CA LYS A 208 -10.17 -4.32 -8.24
C LYS A 208 -8.67 -4.51 -7.93
N PRO A 209 -7.81 -4.34 -8.96
CA PRO A 209 -6.37 -4.61 -8.80
C PRO A 209 -5.75 -3.61 -7.83
N ASN A 210 -5.05 -4.14 -6.80
CA ASN A 210 -4.35 -3.38 -5.77
C ASN A 210 -2.85 -3.67 -5.84
N GLY A 211 -2.26 -4.31 -4.84
CA GLY A 211 -0.84 -4.64 -4.81
C GLY A 211 -0.36 -5.39 -6.05
N ILE A 212 0.84 -5.08 -6.52
CA ILE A 212 1.43 -5.63 -7.74
C ILE A 212 2.91 -5.89 -7.57
N ALA A 213 3.38 -7.08 -7.95
CA ALA A 213 4.79 -7.42 -7.91
C ALA A 213 5.20 -8.32 -9.08
N LEU A 214 6.46 -8.24 -9.48
CA LEU A 214 7.09 -9.16 -10.41
C LEU A 214 7.97 -10.16 -9.66
N SER A 215 7.93 -11.45 -10.07
CA SER A 215 8.91 -12.43 -9.58
C SER A 215 10.34 -11.99 -9.88
N PRO A 216 11.37 -12.43 -9.10
CA PRO A 216 12.75 -12.03 -9.32
C PRO A 216 13.30 -12.35 -10.72
N ASP A 217 12.78 -13.38 -11.37
CA ASP A 217 13.14 -13.72 -12.75
C ASP A 217 12.36 -12.91 -13.80
N GLY A 218 11.37 -12.12 -13.37
CA GLY A 218 10.51 -11.31 -14.23
C GLY A 218 9.52 -12.09 -15.09
N ARG A 219 9.30 -13.37 -14.77
CA ARG A 219 8.42 -14.26 -15.56
C ARG A 219 7.01 -14.39 -15.02
N THR A 220 6.76 -13.94 -13.80
CA THR A 220 5.43 -13.94 -13.20
C THR A 220 5.09 -12.56 -12.69
N LEU A 221 3.91 -12.07 -13.06
CA LEU A 221 3.28 -10.87 -12.48
C LEU A 221 2.22 -11.34 -11.49
N TYR A 222 2.35 -10.90 -10.25
CA TYR A 222 1.37 -11.09 -9.19
C TYR A 222 0.52 -9.84 -9.04
N VAL A 223 -0.78 -10.00 -8.85
CA VAL A 223 -1.73 -8.90 -8.64
C VAL A 223 -2.72 -9.31 -7.56
N ALA A 224 -2.87 -8.46 -6.56
CA ALA A 224 -3.94 -8.60 -5.57
C ALA A 224 -5.26 -8.11 -6.14
N ASP A 225 -6.32 -8.89 -5.97
CA ASP A 225 -7.71 -8.46 -6.14
C ASP A 225 -8.26 -8.14 -4.76
N HIS A 226 -8.47 -6.85 -4.48
CA HIS A 226 -8.94 -6.35 -3.19
C HIS A 226 -10.24 -5.55 -3.40
N ASP A 227 -11.32 -6.28 -3.70
CA ASP A 227 -12.60 -5.64 -4.05
C ASP A 227 -13.48 -5.44 -2.82
N LEU A 228 -13.49 -4.21 -2.32
CA LEU A 228 -14.31 -3.80 -1.18
C LEU A 228 -15.79 -3.59 -1.53
N GLY A 229 -16.20 -3.89 -2.80
CA GLY A 229 -17.59 -3.81 -3.23
C GLY A 229 -18.09 -2.38 -3.52
N THR A 230 -17.23 -1.36 -3.46
CA THR A 230 -17.56 0.02 -3.74
C THR A 230 -16.41 0.76 -4.43
N ASP A 231 -16.69 1.79 -5.21
CA ASP A 231 -15.71 2.70 -5.80
C ASP A 231 -15.52 3.98 -4.99
N ASP A 232 -16.36 4.14 -3.97
CA ASP A 232 -16.30 5.24 -3.03
C ASP A 232 -16.58 4.72 -1.62
N ILE A 233 -15.53 4.64 -0.80
CA ILE A 233 -15.61 4.20 0.59
C ILE A 233 -16.21 5.32 1.41
N ASP A 234 -17.46 5.15 1.87
CA ASP A 234 -18.13 6.04 2.79
C ASP A 234 -18.14 5.41 4.20
N PRO A 235 -17.34 5.92 5.14
CA PRO A 235 -17.29 5.37 6.50
C PRO A 235 -18.59 5.57 7.29
N THR A 236 -19.52 6.37 6.78
CA THR A 236 -20.84 6.61 7.43
C THR A 236 -21.89 5.57 7.01
N GLN A 237 -21.59 4.75 6.00
CA GLN A 237 -22.48 3.71 5.50
C GLN A 237 -22.05 2.33 5.97
N PRO A 238 -22.99 1.38 6.09
CA PRO A 238 -22.62 -0.02 6.32
C PRO A 238 -21.65 -0.50 5.22
N PRO A 239 -20.63 -1.31 5.59
CA PRO A 239 -19.69 -1.83 4.61
C PRO A 239 -20.42 -2.63 3.53
N PRO A 240 -20.15 -2.40 2.24
CA PRO A 240 -20.78 -3.16 1.17
C PRO A 240 -20.31 -4.61 1.20
N LYS A 241 -21.04 -5.46 0.47
CA LYS A 241 -20.61 -6.85 0.29
C LYS A 241 -19.29 -6.87 -0.46
N LEU A 242 -18.31 -7.60 0.08
CA LEU A 242 -17.03 -7.80 -0.56
C LEU A 242 -17.18 -8.45 -1.94
N GLY A 243 -16.46 -7.95 -2.92
CA GLY A 243 -16.19 -8.59 -4.18
C GLY A 243 -15.08 -9.64 -4.07
N PRO A 244 -14.41 -10.01 -5.19
CA PRO A 244 -13.30 -10.94 -5.16
C PRO A 244 -12.12 -10.47 -4.30
N MET A 245 -11.64 -11.38 -3.45
CA MET A 245 -10.42 -11.21 -2.64
C MET A 245 -9.46 -12.33 -2.99
N LYS A 246 -8.51 -12.05 -3.91
CA LYS A 246 -7.66 -13.09 -4.51
C LYS A 246 -6.23 -12.62 -4.75
N ILE A 247 -5.33 -13.57 -4.91
CA ILE A 247 -4.01 -13.33 -5.52
C ILE A 247 -3.99 -14.00 -6.89
N HIS A 248 -3.79 -13.17 -7.91
CA HIS A 248 -3.66 -13.59 -9.29
C HIS A 248 -2.21 -13.69 -9.71
N ALA A 249 -1.87 -14.66 -10.54
CA ALA A 249 -0.57 -14.80 -11.17
C ALA A 249 -0.71 -14.92 -12.69
N PHE A 250 0.13 -14.20 -13.42
CA PHE A 250 0.19 -14.19 -14.86
C PHE A 250 1.61 -14.51 -15.34
N THR A 251 1.74 -15.42 -16.28
CA THR A 251 3.03 -15.64 -16.94
C THR A 251 3.36 -14.45 -17.85
N MET A 252 4.56 -13.89 -17.71
CA MET A 252 5.02 -12.74 -18.49
C MET A 252 5.96 -13.18 -19.58
N ASN A 253 5.73 -12.71 -20.80
CA ASN A 253 6.69 -12.88 -21.90
C ASN A 253 7.69 -11.70 -21.97
N ASN A 254 8.75 -11.87 -22.77
CA ASN A 254 9.80 -10.84 -22.96
C ASN A 254 9.26 -9.49 -23.49
N ARG A 255 8.07 -9.47 -24.09
CA ARG A 255 7.41 -8.23 -24.53
C ARG A 255 6.61 -7.56 -23.40
N GLY A 256 6.55 -8.18 -22.21
CA GLY A 256 5.77 -7.72 -21.06
C GLY A 256 4.27 -7.88 -21.24
N GLN A 257 3.86 -8.95 -21.92
CA GLN A 257 2.45 -9.31 -22.07
C GLN A 257 2.13 -10.44 -21.09
N ALA A 258 1.02 -10.28 -20.37
CA ALA A 258 0.51 -11.30 -19.46
C ALA A 258 -0.20 -12.42 -20.24
N ARG A 259 0.00 -13.66 -19.78
CA ARG A 259 -0.61 -14.88 -20.31
C ARG A 259 -0.84 -15.87 -19.18
N ASN A 260 -1.54 -16.98 -19.46
CA ASN A 260 -1.70 -18.10 -18.54
C ASN A 260 -2.08 -17.65 -17.12
N HIS A 261 -3.22 -16.96 -17.03
CA HIS A 261 -3.77 -16.50 -15.76
C HIS A 261 -4.12 -17.69 -14.85
N ARG A 262 -3.75 -17.58 -13.58
CA ARG A 262 -4.19 -18.49 -12.52
C ARG A 262 -4.45 -17.72 -11.22
N VAL A 263 -5.33 -18.25 -10.39
CA VAL A 263 -5.54 -17.78 -9.03
C VAL A 263 -4.61 -18.59 -8.11
N LEU A 264 -3.74 -17.89 -7.35
CA LEU A 264 -2.87 -18.52 -6.35
C LEU A 264 -3.61 -18.75 -5.04
N ILE A 265 -4.31 -17.71 -4.56
CA ILE A 265 -5.09 -17.72 -3.32
C ILE A 265 -6.46 -17.14 -3.61
N ASP A 266 -7.47 -17.72 -2.98
CA ASP A 266 -8.82 -17.17 -2.92
C ASP A 266 -9.21 -17.05 -1.43
N PHE A 267 -9.25 -15.81 -0.92
CA PHE A 267 -9.57 -15.52 0.48
C PHE A 267 -11.06 -15.65 0.81
N LYS A 268 -11.91 -15.91 -0.21
CA LYS A 268 -13.35 -16.06 -0.10
C LYS A 268 -14.03 -14.78 0.43
N ASP A 269 -14.64 -14.89 1.62
CA ASP A 269 -15.38 -13.86 2.32
C ASP A 269 -14.54 -13.04 3.30
N LYS A 270 -13.22 -13.30 3.35
CA LYS A 270 -12.28 -12.57 4.20
C LYS A 270 -11.59 -11.45 3.42
N LYS A 271 -11.26 -10.36 4.11
CA LYS A 271 -10.41 -9.32 3.54
C LYS A 271 -9.04 -9.91 3.21
N GLY A 272 -8.64 -9.74 1.95
CA GLY A 272 -7.39 -10.28 1.42
C GLY A 272 -6.22 -9.30 1.51
N CYS A 273 -5.37 -9.41 0.51
CA CYS A 273 -4.13 -8.64 0.39
C CYS A 273 -4.40 -7.23 -0.15
N ASP A 274 -3.74 -6.24 0.44
CA ASP A 274 -3.63 -4.87 -0.06
C ASP A 274 -2.36 -4.76 -0.91
N GLY A 275 -1.23 -4.29 -0.38
CA GLY A 275 0.06 -4.24 -1.04
C GLY A 275 0.90 -5.52 -0.91
N MET A 276 1.96 -5.64 -1.71
CA MET A 276 2.85 -6.80 -1.71
C MET A 276 4.26 -6.51 -2.21
N CYS A 277 5.24 -7.30 -1.76
CA CYS A 277 6.57 -7.37 -2.34
C CYS A 277 7.07 -8.82 -2.47
N VAL A 278 8.30 -9.02 -2.98
CA VAL A 278 8.91 -10.34 -3.15
C VAL A 278 10.30 -10.39 -2.55
N ASP A 279 10.74 -11.57 -2.09
CA ASP A 279 12.11 -11.80 -1.68
C ASP A 279 12.97 -12.40 -2.81
N ALA A 280 14.27 -12.52 -2.59
CA ALA A 280 15.23 -13.07 -3.57
C ALA A 280 14.98 -14.55 -3.92
N ASN A 281 14.26 -15.29 -3.08
CA ASN A 281 13.88 -16.68 -3.33
C ASN A 281 12.55 -16.79 -4.08
N GLY A 282 11.85 -15.65 -4.31
CA GLY A 282 10.57 -15.58 -4.99
C GLY A 282 9.37 -15.79 -4.09
N ASN A 283 9.52 -15.82 -2.76
CA ASN A 283 8.39 -15.76 -1.85
C ASN A 283 7.71 -14.40 -1.94
N ILE A 284 6.39 -14.37 -1.76
CA ILE A 284 5.55 -13.20 -1.90
C ILE A 284 5.02 -12.81 -0.51
N TYR A 285 5.23 -11.55 -0.13
CA TYR A 285 4.82 -10.96 1.13
C TYR A 285 3.53 -10.19 0.91
N LEU A 286 2.44 -10.65 1.50
CA LEU A 286 1.08 -10.16 1.29
C LEU A 286 0.59 -9.46 2.56
N THR A 287 0.21 -8.20 2.48
CA THR A 287 -0.41 -7.50 3.62
C THR A 287 -1.86 -7.90 3.76
N ILE A 288 -2.19 -8.63 4.83
CA ILE A 288 -3.53 -9.16 5.08
C ILE A 288 -4.29 -8.24 6.01
N ARG A 289 -5.34 -7.60 5.49
CA ARG A 289 -6.20 -6.65 6.23
C ARG A 289 -7.39 -7.31 6.92
N GLU A 290 -7.30 -8.60 7.19
CA GLU A 290 -8.33 -9.34 7.92
C GLU A 290 -8.22 -9.08 9.42
N ALA A 291 -9.26 -8.51 10.05
CA ALA A 291 -9.27 -8.16 11.47
C ALA A 291 -9.04 -9.35 12.41
N GLY A 292 -9.48 -10.53 12.00
CA GLY A 292 -9.25 -11.76 12.76
C GLY A 292 -7.78 -12.22 12.78
N ARG A 293 -6.97 -11.78 11.78
CA ARG A 293 -5.57 -12.17 11.64
C ARG A 293 -4.80 -11.11 10.84
N PRO A 294 -4.62 -9.89 11.38
CA PRO A 294 -3.89 -8.85 10.67
C PRO A 294 -2.39 -9.15 10.65
N GLY A 295 -1.76 -8.99 9.49
CA GLY A 295 -0.33 -9.26 9.37
C GLY A 295 0.16 -9.44 7.95
N VAL A 296 1.44 -9.78 7.81
CA VAL A 296 2.05 -10.11 6.52
C VAL A 296 2.10 -11.63 6.37
N MET A 297 1.31 -12.16 5.44
CA MET A 297 1.36 -13.57 5.04
C MET A 297 2.47 -13.73 3.99
N VAL A 298 3.37 -14.67 4.22
CA VAL A 298 4.41 -15.00 3.25
C VAL A 298 4.05 -16.32 2.59
N ILE A 299 3.93 -16.31 1.26
CA ILE A 299 3.64 -17.50 0.48
C ILE A 299 4.81 -17.82 -0.46
N ASN A 300 4.97 -19.11 -0.77
CA ASN A 300 5.88 -19.53 -1.83
C ASN A 300 5.24 -19.32 -3.23
N PRO A 301 6.00 -19.46 -4.35
CA PRO A 301 5.44 -19.31 -5.70
C PRO A 301 4.32 -20.31 -6.07
N ALA A 302 4.13 -21.38 -5.29
CA ALA A 302 3.04 -22.34 -5.46
C ALA A 302 1.73 -21.86 -4.80
N GLY A 303 1.81 -20.90 -3.86
CA GLY A 303 0.69 -20.35 -3.12
C GLY A 303 0.56 -20.91 -1.69
N ASP A 304 1.53 -21.72 -1.23
CA ASP A 304 1.51 -22.25 0.13
C ASP A 304 2.04 -21.19 1.11
N GLU A 305 1.37 -21.02 2.26
CA GLU A 305 1.83 -20.16 3.34
C GLU A 305 3.08 -20.78 3.99
N VAL A 306 4.18 -20.01 4.02
CA VAL A 306 5.48 -20.45 4.61
C VAL A 306 5.85 -19.66 5.86
N ALA A 307 5.23 -18.50 6.10
CA ALA A 307 5.39 -17.71 7.31
C ALA A 307 4.21 -16.73 7.48
N PHE A 308 4.03 -16.25 8.71
CA PHE A 308 3.11 -15.17 9.01
C PHE A 308 3.75 -14.22 10.04
N ILE A 309 3.70 -12.92 9.77
CA ILE A 309 4.23 -11.86 10.61
C ILE A 309 3.04 -11.04 11.13
N PRO A 310 2.59 -11.24 12.38
CA PRO A 310 1.50 -10.46 12.95
C PRO A 310 1.85 -8.97 13.04
N THR A 311 0.90 -8.10 12.71
CA THR A 311 1.04 -6.63 12.83
C THR A 311 0.05 -6.03 13.83
N GLY A 312 -0.90 -6.83 14.29
CA GLY A 312 -1.90 -6.43 15.28
C GLY A 312 -2.41 -7.62 16.09
N PRO A 313 -3.32 -7.39 17.05
CA PRO A 313 -3.98 -8.45 17.80
C PRO A 313 -4.79 -9.36 16.89
N ALA A 314 -4.86 -10.64 17.23
CA ALA A 314 -5.74 -11.58 16.54
C ALA A 314 -7.18 -11.47 17.07
N ASN A 315 -8.13 -12.00 16.28
CA ASN A 315 -9.55 -12.13 16.64
C ASN A 315 -10.24 -10.80 17.01
N GLN A 316 -9.87 -9.71 16.35
CA GLN A 316 -10.55 -8.44 16.51
C GLN A 316 -11.92 -8.47 15.83
N SER A 317 -12.91 -7.78 16.41
CA SER A 317 -14.23 -7.61 15.81
C SER A 317 -14.25 -6.39 14.87
N THR A 318 -15.01 -6.50 13.78
CA THR A 318 -15.33 -5.37 12.91
C THR A 318 -16.72 -4.78 13.21
N GLU A 319 -17.42 -5.36 14.20
CA GLU A 319 -18.81 -4.99 14.53
C GLU A 319 -18.89 -3.92 15.63
N ASP A 320 -17.78 -3.61 16.31
CA ASP A 320 -17.70 -2.61 17.36
C ASP A 320 -17.16 -1.28 16.80
N PRO A 321 -18.00 -0.29 16.53
CA PRO A 321 -17.57 1.01 15.98
C PRO A 321 -16.72 1.83 16.96
N ASP A 322 -16.84 1.57 18.28
CA ASP A 322 -16.08 2.28 19.31
C ASP A 322 -14.66 1.70 19.47
N ASN A 323 -14.42 0.48 18.99
CA ASN A 323 -13.13 -0.18 18.99
C ASN A 323 -12.81 -0.78 17.60
N PRO A 324 -12.50 0.05 16.60
CA PRO A 324 -12.17 -0.43 15.27
C PRO A 324 -10.90 -1.29 15.31
N PRO A 325 -10.79 -2.29 14.42
CA PRO A 325 -9.61 -3.12 14.33
C PRO A 325 -8.34 -2.28 14.09
N VAL A 326 -7.25 -2.66 14.76
CA VAL A 326 -5.94 -2.00 14.66
C VAL A 326 -4.88 -2.99 14.16
N GLY A 327 -3.77 -2.45 13.67
CA GLY A 327 -2.66 -3.26 13.17
C GLY A 327 -2.93 -3.80 11.76
N LEU A 328 -3.78 -3.14 10.98
CA LEU A 328 -4.11 -3.55 9.61
C LEU A 328 -3.02 -3.07 8.64
N PRO A 329 -2.15 -3.97 8.12
CA PRO A 329 -1.07 -3.56 7.22
C PRO A 329 -1.64 -3.19 5.85
N SER A 330 -1.05 -2.18 5.22
CA SER A 330 -1.42 -1.72 3.89
C SER A 330 -0.40 -2.12 2.82
N ASN A 331 0.91 -1.89 3.06
CA ASN A 331 1.93 -2.22 2.07
C ASN A 331 3.27 -2.60 2.73
N VAL A 332 4.19 -3.17 1.95
CA VAL A 332 5.49 -3.69 2.42
C VAL A 332 6.60 -3.46 1.40
N GLU A 333 7.82 -3.22 1.90
CA GLU A 333 9.03 -3.17 1.08
C GLU A 333 10.26 -3.60 1.88
N PHE A 334 11.22 -4.22 1.23
CA PHE A 334 12.52 -4.53 1.84
C PHE A 334 13.45 -3.32 1.84
N GLY A 335 14.32 -3.24 2.83
CA GLY A 335 15.46 -2.33 2.79
C GLY A 335 16.53 -2.76 1.79
N ILE A 336 17.63 -2.01 1.70
CA ILE A 336 18.81 -2.32 0.87
C ILE A 336 20.09 -2.30 1.70
N GLY A 337 21.20 -2.76 1.13
CA GLY A 337 22.49 -2.77 1.82
C GLY A 337 22.44 -3.62 3.09
N ASP A 338 22.77 -3.03 4.23
CA ASP A 338 22.74 -3.69 5.55
C ASP A 338 21.30 -4.00 6.00
N GLU A 339 20.29 -3.30 5.45
CA GLU A 339 18.86 -3.51 5.74
C GLU A 339 18.18 -4.47 4.73
N LEU A 340 18.93 -5.18 3.86
CA LEU A 340 18.36 -6.07 2.85
C LEU A 340 17.58 -7.26 3.44
N GLN A 341 17.75 -7.55 4.72
CA GLN A 341 16.99 -8.54 5.50
C GLN A 341 15.99 -7.88 6.47
N THR A 342 15.65 -6.62 6.25
CA THR A 342 14.67 -5.88 7.03
C THR A 342 13.45 -5.60 6.16
N LEU A 343 12.27 -5.99 6.63
CA LEU A 343 10.99 -5.67 6.00
C LEU A 343 10.40 -4.43 6.67
N TYR A 344 10.08 -3.42 5.89
CA TYR A 344 9.33 -2.25 6.28
C TYR A 344 7.86 -2.45 5.96
N ILE A 345 6.98 -2.06 6.87
CA ILE A 345 5.54 -2.33 6.79
C ILE A 345 4.79 -1.06 7.16
N THR A 346 3.94 -0.58 6.28
CA THR A 346 2.95 0.44 6.62
C THR A 346 1.74 -0.23 7.26
N VAL A 347 1.32 0.28 8.42
CA VAL A 347 0.25 -0.31 9.25
C VAL A 347 -0.58 0.83 9.81
N ASP A 348 -1.86 0.87 9.49
CA ASP A 348 -2.76 1.98 9.88
C ASP A 348 -2.13 3.34 9.51
N THR A 349 -1.77 4.16 10.49
CA THR A 349 -1.12 5.47 10.31
C THR A 349 0.37 5.46 10.72
N SER A 350 1.00 4.30 10.65
CA SER A 350 2.35 4.07 11.19
C SER A 350 3.27 3.37 10.18
N LEU A 351 4.57 3.51 10.39
CA LEU A 351 5.62 2.72 9.73
C LEU A 351 6.30 1.85 10.77
N TYR A 352 6.42 0.56 10.47
CA TYR A 352 7.15 -0.42 11.26
C TYR A 352 8.27 -1.05 10.44
N ARG A 353 9.19 -1.74 11.12
CA ARG A 353 10.13 -2.67 10.50
C ARG A 353 10.30 -3.93 11.35
N ILE A 354 10.75 -5.01 10.69
CA ILE A 354 11.08 -6.28 11.33
C ILE A 354 12.28 -6.94 10.64
N PRO A 355 13.28 -7.45 11.39
CA PRO A 355 14.37 -8.23 10.81
C PRO A 355 13.87 -9.61 10.38
N LEU A 356 14.32 -10.05 9.21
CA LEU A 356 14.00 -11.36 8.62
C LEU A 356 15.27 -12.17 8.37
N LYS A 357 15.11 -13.48 8.14
CA LYS A 357 16.18 -14.37 7.63
C LYS A 357 16.25 -14.30 6.09
N ALA A 358 15.12 -14.00 5.44
CA ALA A 358 15.02 -13.83 4.01
C ALA A 358 15.64 -12.49 3.56
N ARG A 359 16.12 -12.45 2.31
CA ARG A 359 16.70 -11.25 1.70
C ARG A 359 15.72 -10.70 0.68
N GLY A 360 15.50 -9.40 0.73
CA GLY A 360 14.71 -8.68 -0.24
C GLY A 360 15.25 -8.78 -1.67
N TYR A 361 14.41 -8.43 -2.63
CA TYR A 361 14.76 -8.35 -4.03
C TYR A 361 14.28 -7.04 -4.64
N HIS A 362 15.20 -6.32 -5.24
CA HIS A 362 14.93 -5.07 -5.95
C HIS A 362 15.49 -5.17 -7.38
N VAL A 363 14.63 -4.99 -8.37
CA VAL A 363 15.03 -5.07 -9.78
C VAL A 363 15.88 -3.87 -10.22
N GLN A 364 15.75 -2.76 -9.50
CA GLN A 364 16.42 -1.50 -9.78
C GLN A 364 17.83 -1.39 -9.18
N TYR A 365 18.17 -2.20 -8.18
CA TYR A 365 19.44 -2.19 -7.47
C TYR A 365 20.28 -3.44 -7.74
#